data_cd384659f945a9d8be5703032bc6577d
#
_entry.id   cd384659f945a9d8be5703032bc6577d
#
_cell.length_a   1.000
_cell.length_b   1.000
_cell.length_c   1.000
_cell.angle_alpha   90.00
_cell.angle_beta   90.00
_cell.angle_gamma   90.00
#
_symmetry.space_group_name_H-M   'P 1'
#
loop_
_entity.id
_entity.type
_entity.pdbx_description
1 polymer ?
#
loop_
_entity_poly.entity_id
_entity_poly.type
_entity_poly.pdbx_seq_one_letter_code
_entity_poly.pdbx_strand_id
1 'polypeptide(L)'
;MELKEMTIEEMETRKAEIVAETDVDGADLDALEAEMKSINEEMETRKAEEAEKAEKREKVAEGEGTVIRTFVEEKKEMKTPEEIRSSKEYVDAFARYLISEDATECRALLTTDASGSVPVPSIVDEIIHTAWDNDEILSRVRKTNIRGNLKVAFELSADGAYVHTEGTSAPTEEALALGIVEMIPKNIKKWIHISDEAIAMGGETLVRYIYDELTYQIVKKLAALVVADVAQAPTTATSSAASVAKITEAPSVVAFADAFANLSDEARNPVIVMNKLTYANFVAAQAAGNFSFDPFRGMTVLFNNSLPAYDSASANAVYAFVGDLSGVQVNYPEGDGIVIKYDDVTEAEADLVKIVGRQYVAHGLVACGRFCVVAKPSSTT
;
A
#
# COMPACT_ATOMS: atom_id res chain seq x y z
N MET A 1 20.91 -4.37 65.07
CA MET A 1 19.83 -4.50 64.02
C MET A 1 19.10 -5.77 64.35
N GLU A 2 17.77 -5.77 64.38
CA GLU A 2 17.08 -7.04 64.65
C GLU A 2 17.14 -7.90 63.40
N LEU A 3 17.52 -9.18 63.55
CA LEU A 3 17.67 -10.17 62.46
C LEU A 3 16.45 -10.27 61.52
N LYS A 4 15.26 -9.91 62.04
CA LYS A 4 14.00 -9.90 61.26
C LYS A 4 13.91 -8.80 60.19
N GLU A 5 14.69 -7.72 60.31
CA GLU A 5 14.70 -6.57 59.40
C GLU A 5 15.77 -6.67 58.29
N MET A 6 16.70 -7.65 58.40
CA MET A 6 17.78 -7.84 57.43
C MET A 6 17.32 -8.64 56.20
N THR A 7 17.80 -8.28 55.05
CA THR A 7 17.63 -9.05 53.81
C THR A 7 18.54 -10.29 53.81
N ILE A 8 18.24 -11.27 52.96
CA ILE A 8 19.08 -12.49 52.84
C ILE A 8 20.50 -12.15 52.44
N GLU A 9 20.70 -11.16 51.58
CA GLU A 9 22.02 -10.68 51.14
C GLU A 9 22.79 -10.01 52.29
N GLU A 10 22.10 -9.24 53.13
CA GLU A 10 22.70 -8.63 54.33
C GLU A 10 23.08 -9.66 55.39
N MET A 11 22.29 -10.76 55.55
CA MET A 11 22.61 -11.89 56.39
C MET A 11 23.83 -12.66 55.90
N GLU A 12 23.96 -12.87 54.57
CA GLU A 12 25.15 -13.49 53.99
C GLU A 12 26.40 -12.63 54.18
N THR A 13 26.29 -11.31 54.06
CA THR A 13 27.37 -10.36 54.30
C THR A 13 27.78 -10.40 55.79
N ARG A 14 26.81 -10.41 56.70
CA ARG A 14 27.09 -10.49 58.15
C ARG A 14 27.76 -11.81 58.55
N LYS A 15 27.38 -12.93 57.92
CA LYS A 15 28.07 -14.23 58.10
C LYS A 15 29.56 -14.15 57.72
N ALA A 16 29.87 -13.51 56.57
CA ALA A 16 31.25 -13.29 56.14
C ALA A 16 32.04 -12.42 57.12
N GLU A 17 31.41 -11.40 57.69
CA GLU A 17 32.02 -10.54 58.73
C GLU A 17 32.29 -11.33 60.00
N ILE A 18 31.35 -12.14 60.51
CA ILE A 18 31.52 -12.98 61.68
C ILE A 18 32.71 -13.95 61.48
N VAL A 19 32.85 -14.55 60.29
CA VAL A 19 34.02 -15.43 59.98
C VAL A 19 35.31 -14.63 60.03
N ALA A 20 35.35 -13.37 59.59
CA ALA A 20 36.55 -12.55 59.67
C ALA A 20 36.85 -12.10 61.11
N GLU A 21 35.80 -11.90 61.93
CA GLU A 21 35.94 -11.52 63.36
C GLU A 21 36.49 -12.68 64.21
N THR A 22 36.31 -13.96 63.82
CA THR A 22 36.89 -15.12 64.52
C THR A 22 38.41 -15.18 64.46
N ASP A 23 39.04 -14.53 63.48
CA ASP A 23 40.49 -14.47 63.32
C ASP A 23 41.16 -13.35 64.12
N VAL A 24 40.39 -12.58 64.87
CA VAL A 24 40.90 -11.45 65.70
C VAL A 24 41.25 -11.94 67.11
N ASP A 25 42.47 -11.67 67.55
CA ASP A 25 42.93 -12.00 68.91
C ASP A 25 42.06 -11.34 70.00
N GLY A 26 41.34 -12.17 70.77
CA GLY A 26 40.47 -11.69 71.87
C GLY A 26 38.97 -11.65 71.51
N ALA A 27 38.55 -12.22 70.39
CA ALA A 27 37.14 -12.32 69.97
C ALA A 27 36.38 -13.24 70.95
N ASP A 28 35.15 -12.88 71.31
CA ASP A 28 34.21 -13.71 72.04
C ASP A 28 33.57 -14.78 71.12
N LEU A 29 34.24 -15.92 71.04
CA LEU A 29 33.87 -17.01 70.14
C LEU A 29 32.46 -17.56 70.45
N ASP A 30 32.04 -17.62 71.70
CA ASP A 30 30.74 -18.13 72.11
C ASP A 30 29.60 -17.19 71.68
N ALA A 31 29.83 -15.88 71.72
CA ALA A 31 28.85 -14.92 71.20
C ALA A 31 28.73 -14.94 69.67
N LEU A 32 29.84 -15.04 68.97
CA LEU A 32 29.88 -15.13 67.49
C LEU A 32 29.26 -16.45 66.97
N GLU A 33 29.45 -17.55 67.68
CA GLU A 33 28.81 -18.83 67.34
C GLU A 33 27.28 -18.75 67.53
N ALA A 34 26.82 -18.12 68.63
CA ALA A 34 25.39 -17.93 68.86
C ALA A 34 24.75 -17.04 67.81
N GLU A 35 25.41 -15.95 67.37
CA GLU A 35 24.95 -15.07 66.30
C GLU A 35 24.92 -15.81 64.97
N MET A 36 25.94 -16.53 64.59
CA MET A 36 25.99 -17.34 63.37
C MET A 36 24.85 -18.38 63.30
N LYS A 37 24.58 -19.03 64.45
CA LYS A 37 23.50 -20.03 64.52
C LYS A 37 22.13 -19.36 64.35
N SER A 38 21.89 -18.22 64.96
CA SER A 38 20.62 -17.50 64.82
C SER A 38 20.40 -16.98 63.40
N ILE A 39 21.45 -16.55 62.67
CA ILE A 39 21.39 -16.13 61.29
C ILE A 39 21.04 -17.35 60.38
N ASN A 40 21.69 -18.50 60.64
CA ASN A 40 21.41 -19.70 59.84
C ASN A 40 19.96 -20.18 60.04
N GLU A 41 19.43 -20.21 61.25
CA GLU A 41 18.05 -20.58 61.56
C GLU A 41 17.03 -19.67 60.86
N GLU A 42 17.28 -18.35 60.85
CA GLU A 42 16.41 -17.38 60.19
C GLU A 42 16.47 -17.54 58.65
N MET A 43 17.67 -17.76 58.07
CA MET A 43 17.84 -18.02 56.65
C MET A 43 17.14 -19.30 56.19
N GLU A 44 17.21 -20.39 56.95
CA GLU A 44 16.51 -21.64 56.68
C GLU A 44 15.00 -21.44 56.75
N THR A 45 14.49 -20.69 57.72
CA THR A 45 13.08 -20.38 57.89
C THR A 45 12.55 -19.62 56.67
N ARG A 46 13.26 -18.61 56.21
CA ARG A 46 12.87 -17.82 55.03
C ARG A 46 12.95 -18.61 53.74
N LYS A 47 13.97 -19.43 53.56
CA LYS A 47 14.06 -20.33 52.40
C LYS A 47 12.91 -21.37 52.37
N ALA A 48 12.51 -21.88 53.51
CA ALA A 48 11.36 -22.76 53.62
C ALA A 48 10.05 -22.04 53.32
N GLU A 49 9.86 -20.81 53.77
CA GLU A 49 8.70 -19.98 53.41
C GLU A 49 8.62 -19.64 51.92
N GLU A 50 9.78 -19.33 51.31
CA GLU A 50 9.84 -19.08 49.86
C GLU A 50 9.53 -20.33 49.07
N ALA A 51 10.03 -21.49 49.47
CA ALA A 51 9.73 -22.78 48.85
C ALA A 51 8.24 -23.13 48.97
N GLU A 52 7.62 -22.91 50.16
CA GLU A 52 6.19 -23.12 50.35
C GLU A 52 5.34 -22.14 49.48
N LYS A 53 5.77 -20.90 49.37
CA LYS A 53 5.14 -19.90 48.49
C LYS A 53 5.28 -20.27 47.01
N ALA A 54 6.43 -20.83 46.59
CA ALA A 54 6.66 -21.30 45.24
C ALA A 54 5.77 -22.51 44.93
N GLU A 55 5.68 -23.49 45.83
CA GLU A 55 4.79 -24.68 45.70
C GLU A 55 3.33 -24.27 45.62
N LYS A 56 2.90 -23.28 46.45
CA LYS A 56 1.53 -22.76 46.41
C LYS A 56 1.25 -22.03 45.10
N ARG A 57 2.25 -21.30 44.53
CA ARG A 57 2.13 -20.66 43.21
C ARG A 57 1.99 -21.69 42.09
N GLU A 58 2.75 -22.76 42.14
CA GLU A 58 2.69 -23.86 41.18
C GLU A 58 1.33 -24.57 41.22
N LYS A 59 0.79 -24.89 42.41
CA LYS A 59 -0.55 -25.45 42.57
C LYS A 59 -1.68 -24.54 42.08
N VAL A 60 -1.52 -23.23 42.22
CA VAL A 60 -2.49 -22.25 41.69
C VAL A 60 -2.37 -22.14 40.17
N ALA A 61 -1.17 -22.27 39.62
CA ALA A 61 -0.94 -22.25 38.16
C ALA A 61 -1.48 -23.52 37.49
N GLU A 62 -1.51 -24.66 38.20
CA GLU A 62 -2.12 -25.91 37.71
C GLU A 62 -3.66 -25.97 37.87
N GLY A 63 -4.29 -24.92 38.43
CA GLY A 63 -5.77 -24.81 38.53
C GLY A 63 -6.37 -25.50 39.73
N GLU A 64 -5.58 -26.01 40.69
CA GLU A 64 -6.03 -26.61 41.95
C GLU A 64 -6.10 -25.58 43.09
N GLY A 65 -7.01 -24.61 43.01
CA GLY A 65 -7.17 -23.64 44.10
C GLY A 65 -8.39 -22.75 43.96
N THR A 66 -8.97 -22.36 45.11
CA THR A 66 -10.08 -21.39 45.18
C THR A 66 -9.54 -20.02 44.80
N VAL A 67 -9.93 -19.50 43.62
CA VAL A 67 -9.50 -18.22 43.11
C VAL A 67 -10.07 -17.10 43.96
N ILE A 68 -9.30 -16.61 44.93
CA ILE A 68 -9.50 -15.27 45.47
C ILE A 68 -8.76 -14.35 44.48
N ARG A 69 -9.52 -13.45 43.82
CA ARG A 69 -9.03 -12.49 42.83
C ARG A 69 -7.77 -11.80 43.36
N THR A 70 -6.62 -12.26 42.94
CA THR A 70 -5.39 -11.46 42.96
C THR A 70 -5.41 -10.65 41.65
N PHE A 71 -5.39 -9.32 41.75
CA PHE A 71 -5.03 -8.45 40.64
C PHE A 71 -3.57 -8.80 40.28
N VAL A 72 -3.39 -9.75 39.39
CA VAL A 72 -2.18 -9.82 38.59
C VAL A 72 -2.36 -8.69 37.58
N GLU A 73 -1.63 -7.60 37.71
CA GLU A 73 -1.29 -6.81 36.55
C GLU A 73 -0.59 -7.77 35.59
N GLU A 74 -1.39 -8.39 34.67
CA GLU A 74 -0.81 -8.83 33.43
C GLU A 74 -0.04 -7.63 32.88
N LYS A 75 1.28 -7.72 32.84
CA LYS A 75 2.05 -6.95 31.88
C LYS A 75 1.44 -7.34 30.54
N LYS A 76 0.40 -6.62 30.10
CA LYS A 76 -0.03 -6.60 28.73
C LYS A 76 1.24 -6.23 27.97
N GLU A 77 1.86 -7.20 27.33
CA GLU A 77 2.82 -6.88 26.28
C GLU A 77 2.11 -5.82 25.47
N MET A 78 2.63 -4.61 25.45
CA MET A 78 2.03 -3.53 24.67
C MET A 78 2.18 -3.97 23.22
N LYS A 79 1.11 -4.57 22.68
CA LYS A 79 1.04 -4.92 21.26
C LYS A 79 1.34 -3.66 20.48
N THR A 80 2.17 -3.77 19.48
CA THR A 80 2.45 -2.63 18.61
C THR A 80 1.15 -2.18 17.93
N PRO A 81 1.01 -0.91 17.52
CA PRO A 81 -0.16 -0.45 16.80
C PRO A 81 -0.49 -1.32 15.56
N GLU A 82 0.52 -1.89 14.91
CA GLU A 82 0.35 -2.79 13.76
C GLU A 82 -0.23 -4.15 14.17
N GLU A 83 0.22 -4.72 15.28
CA GLU A 83 -0.34 -5.96 15.83
C GLU A 83 -1.79 -5.78 16.27
N ILE A 84 -2.14 -4.62 16.80
CA ILE A 84 -3.53 -4.29 17.15
C ILE A 84 -4.38 -4.19 15.88
N ARG A 85 -3.92 -3.48 14.84
CA ARG A 85 -4.61 -3.31 13.56
C ARG A 85 -4.82 -4.63 12.80
N SER A 86 -3.94 -5.62 13.02
CA SER A 86 -4.06 -6.96 12.43
C SER A 86 -4.92 -7.92 13.27
N SER A 87 -5.27 -7.56 14.50
CA SER A 87 -6.04 -8.43 15.37
C SER A 87 -7.50 -8.55 14.92
N LYS A 88 -8.08 -9.76 15.07
CA LYS A 88 -9.49 -10.00 14.75
C LYS A 88 -10.43 -9.08 15.53
N GLU A 89 -10.10 -8.80 16.78
CA GLU A 89 -10.87 -7.92 17.66
C GLU A 89 -10.96 -6.49 17.08
N TYR A 90 -9.85 -5.97 16.51
CA TYR A 90 -9.84 -4.66 15.87
C TYR A 90 -10.58 -4.66 14.53
N VAL A 91 -10.44 -5.72 13.73
CA VAL A 91 -11.18 -5.87 12.45
C VAL A 91 -12.69 -5.93 12.69
N ASP A 92 -13.13 -6.68 13.71
CA ASP A 92 -14.56 -6.77 14.08
C ASP A 92 -15.09 -5.44 14.65
N ALA A 93 -14.30 -4.74 15.48
CA ALA A 93 -14.65 -3.40 15.97
C ALA A 93 -14.70 -2.38 14.82
N PHE A 94 -13.77 -2.46 13.87
CA PHE A 94 -13.77 -1.63 12.68
C PHE A 94 -14.95 -1.93 11.76
N ALA A 95 -15.34 -3.20 11.60
CA ALA A 95 -16.55 -3.57 10.87
C ALA A 95 -17.82 -2.95 11.51
N ARG A 96 -17.93 -2.98 12.85
CA ARG A 96 -19.04 -2.31 13.57
C ARG A 96 -18.98 -0.78 13.44
N TYR A 97 -17.79 -0.19 13.51
CA TYR A 97 -17.61 1.24 13.25
C TYR A 97 -18.05 1.60 11.82
N LEU A 98 -17.76 0.75 10.85
CA LEU A 98 -18.18 0.93 9.47
C LEU A 98 -19.72 0.94 9.30
N ILE A 99 -20.46 0.32 10.21
CA ILE A 99 -21.91 0.21 10.18
C ILE A 99 -22.57 1.31 11.01
N SER A 100 -22.08 1.56 12.23
CA SER A 100 -22.72 2.43 13.22
C SER A 100 -22.14 3.84 13.30
N GLU A 101 -21.04 4.13 12.58
CA GLU A 101 -20.21 5.33 12.76
C GLU A 101 -19.68 5.55 14.20
N ASP A 102 -19.93 4.59 15.12
CA ASP A 102 -19.45 4.66 16.49
C ASP A 102 -18.02 4.13 16.60
N ALA A 103 -17.08 5.06 16.73
CA ALA A 103 -15.65 4.75 16.84
C ALA A 103 -15.21 4.34 18.26
N THR A 104 -16.13 4.21 19.22
CA THR A 104 -15.81 4.01 20.64
C THR A 104 -15.01 2.73 20.87
N GLU A 105 -15.40 1.62 20.24
CA GLU A 105 -14.70 0.33 20.35
C GLU A 105 -13.32 0.37 19.69
N CYS A 106 -13.21 0.94 18.51
CA CYS A 106 -11.92 1.10 17.82
C CYS A 106 -10.96 1.95 18.63
N ARG A 107 -11.44 3.05 19.21
CA ARG A 107 -10.65 3.97 20.06
C ARG A 107 -10.24 3.35 21.39
N ALA A 108 -11.00 2.41 21.89
CA ALA A 108 -10.67 1.65 23.11
C ALA A 108 -9.51 0.67 22.87
N LEU A 109 -9.40 0.13 21.64
CA LEU A 109 -8.35 -0.81 21.25
C LEU A 109 -7.08 -0.11 20.76
N LEU A 110 -7.23 0.99 20.03
CA LEU A 110 -6.11 1.75 19.47
C LEU A 110 -6.38 3.25 19.55
N THR A 111 -5.40 4.01 20.05
CA THR A 111 -5.47 5.48 20.08
C THR A 111 -5.56 6.03 18.65
N THR A 112 -6.43 7.01 18.47
CA THR A 112 -6.62 7.69 17.17
C THR A 112 -5.35 8.40 16.73
N ASP A 113 -5.16 8.52 15.42
CA ASP A 113 -4.11 9.34 14.83
C ASP A 113 -4.26 10.83 15.23
N ALA A 114 -3.20 11.60 15.03
CA ALA A 114 -3.18 13.04 15.29
C ALA A 114 -4.31 13.82 14.56
N SER A 115 -4.90 13.22 13.52
CA SER A 115 -6.06 13.76 12.78
C SER A 115 -7.42 13.39 13.40
N GLY A 116 -7.45 12.54 14.44
CA GLY A 116 -8.68 12.06 15.06
C GLY A 116 -9.44 10.99 14.25
N SER A 117 -8.88 10.52 13.16
CA SER A 117 -9.46 9.44 12.35
C SER A 117 -9.20 8.06 12.97
N VAL A 118 -10.07 7.09 12.69
CA VAL A 118 -9.89 5.70 13.10
C VAL A 118 -8.91 5.05 12.13
N PRO A 119 -7.77 4.48 12.59
CA PRO A 119 -6.82 3.81 11.72
C PRO A 119 -7.46 2.62 10.98
N VAL A 120 -7.12 2.45 9.72
CA VAL A 120 -7.62 1.36 8.89
C VAL A 120 -6.93 0.04 9.31
N PRO A 121 -7.66 -1.11 9.41
CA PRO A 121 -7.05 -2.41 9.65
C PRO A 121 -5.97 -2.77 8.63
N SER A 122 -4.95 -3.51 9.03
CA SER A 122 -3.84 -3.93 8.15
C SER A 122 -4.29 -4.77 6.95
N ILE A 123 -5.34 -5.56 7.12
CA ILE A 123 -5.94 -6.36 6.04
C ILE A 123 -6.46 -5.49 4.88
N VAL A 124 -6.95 -4.30 5.18
CA VAL A 124 -7.46 -3.35 4.17
C VAL A 124 -6.30 -2.70 3.42
N ASP A 125 -5.23 -2.32 4.12
CA ASP A 125 -4.02 -1.80 3.47
C ASP A 125 -3.45 -2.86 2.49
N GLU A 126 -3.41 -4.13 2.88
CA GLU A 126 -2.98 -5.23 2.02
C GLU A 126 -3.86 -5.37 0.76
N ILE A 127 -5.18 -5.31 0.91
CA ILE A 127 -6.13 -5.36 -0.22
C ILE A 127 -5.86 -4.21 -1.20
N ILE A 128 -5.69 -2.99 -0.70
CA ILE A 128 -5.44 -1.82 -1.54
C ILE A 128 -4.12 -1.98 -2.30
N HIS A 129 -3.03 -2.29 -1.61
CA HIS A 129 -1.72 -2.48 -2.24
C HIS A 129 -1.73 -3.62 -3.26
N THR A 130 -2.33 -4.76 -2.90
CA THR A 130 -2.43 -5.92 -3.81
C THR A 130 -3.24 -5.58 -5.07
N ALA A 131 -4.32 -4.81 -4.96
CA ALA A 131 -5.11 -4.42 -6.13
C ALA A 131 -4.33 -3.51 -7.09
N TRP A 132 -3.51 -2.59 -6.56
CA TRP A 132 -2.64 -1.74 -7.38
C TRP A 132 -1.55 -2.54 -8.09
N ASP A 133 -0.95 -3.50 -7.40
CA ASP A 133 0.12 -4.33 -7.95
C ASP A 133 -0.40 -5.36 -8.94
N ASN A 134 -1.64 -5.82 -8.77
CA ASN A 134 -2.29 -6.75 -9.69
C ASN A 134 -2.79 -6.08 -10.99
N ASP A 135 -2.96 -4.77 -11.04
CA ASP A 135 -3.27 -4.08 -12.27
C ASP A 135 -1.99 -3.87 -13.10
N GLU A 136 -1.87 -4.60 -14.19
CA GLU A 136 -0.68 -4.60 -15.06
C GLU A 136 -0.35 -3.24 -15.66
N ILE A 137 -1.34 -2.34 -15.81
CA ILE A 137 -1.15 -0.99 -16.33
C ILE A 137 -0.62 -0.09 -15.21
N LEU A 138 -1.29 -0.07 -14.05
CA LEU A 138 -0.92 0.81 -12.93
C LEU A 138 0.38 0.42 -12.25
N SER A 139 0.77 -0.86 -12.31
CA SER A 139 2.08 -1.31 -11.79
C SER A 139 3.27 -0.71 -12.55
N ARG A 140 3.06 -0.32 -13.83
CA ARG A 140 4.10 0.22 -14.71
C ARG A 140 4.14 1.75 -14.77
N VAL A 141 3.13 2.43 -14.21
CA VAL A 141 3.01 3.89 -14.19
C VAL A 141 3.84 4.51 -13.07
N ARG A 142 4.38 5.70 -13.30
CA ARG A 142 5.11 6.45 -12.26
C ARG A 142 4.15 6.98 -11.19
N LYS A 143 4.33 6.56 -9.93
CA LYS A 143 3.51 6.98 -8.79
C LYS A 143 4.23 8.08 -7.99
N THR A 144 3.47 9.09 -7.52
CA THR A 144 3.95 10.16 -6.64
C THR A 144 2.87 10.55 -5.62
N ASN A 145 3.29 11.06 -4.45
CA ASN A 145 2.40 11.46 -3.36
C ASN A 145 2.66 12.94 -2.99
N ILE A 146 2.40 13.84 -3.92
CA ILE A 146 2.65 15.28 -3.74
C ILE A 146 1.31 15.98 -3.49
N ARG A 147 1.19 16.72 -2.40
CA ARG A 147 -0.03 17.45 -2.04
C ARG A 147 -0.27 18.63 -2.98
N GLY A 148 -1.51 18.83 -3.38
CA GLY A 148 -1.96 19.93 -4.24
C GLY A 148 -1.87 19.64 -5.74
N ASN A 149 -1.98 20.68 -6.55
CA ASN A 149 -1.83 20.59 -8.00
C ASN A 149 -0.37 20.38 -8.34
N LEU A 150 -0.08 19.34 -9.12
CA LEU A 150 1.26 19.04 -9.57
C LEU A 150 1.51 19.59 -10.95
N LYS A 151 2.54 20.41 -11.09
CA LYS A 151 3.03 20.89 -12.38
C LYS A 151 4.35 20.20 -12.67
N VAL A 152 4.38 19.43 -13.75
CA VAL A 152 5.58 18.72 -14.20
C VAL A 152 6.09 19.41 -15.46
N ALA A 153 7.32 19.92 -15.39
CA ALA A 153 8.00 20.41 -16.57
C ALA A 153 8.55 19.24 -17.38
N PHE A 154 8.42 19.31 -18.69
CA PHE A 154 9.00 18.35 -19.62
C PHE A 154 9.68 19.10 -20.76
N GLU A 155 10.62 18.45 -21.41
CA GLU A 155 11.34 18.99 -22.54
C GLU A 155 10.51 18.85 -23.81
N LEU A 156 10.31 19.97 -24.53
CA LEU A 156 9.61 19.98 -25.80
C LEU A 156 10.56 19.71 -26.98
N SER A 157 11.74 20.27 -26.91
CA SER A 157 12.84 20.06 -27.87
C SER A 157 14.15 20.38 -27.21
N ALA A 158 15.14 19.53 -27.44
CA ALA A 158 16.54 19.81 -27.18
C ALA A 158 17.36 19.32 -28.37
N ASP A 159 18.36 20.07 -28.73
CA ASP A 159 19.34 19.60 -29.69
C ASP A 159 20.40 18.77 -28.95
N GLY A 160 20.97 17.83 -29.67
CA GLY A 160 21.97 16.92 -29.12
C GLY A 160 23.29 17.64 -28.76
N ALA A 161 24.07 17.01 -27.90
CA ALA A 161 25.41 17.48 -27.59
C ALA A 161 26.30 17.41 -28.82
N TYR A 162 27.10 18.46 -29.05
CA TYR A 162 28.05 18.51 -30.12
C TYR A 162 29.47 18.10 -29.67
N VAL A 163 30.18 17.41 -30.54
CA VAL A 163 31.61 17.16 -30.34
C VAL A 163 32.37 18.40 -30.77
N HIS A 164 32.95 19.12 -29.79
CA HIS A 164 33.77 20.28 -30.08
C HIS A 164 35.14 19.85 -30.65
N THR A 165 35.51 20.43 -31.79
CA THR A 165 36.83 20.25 -32.35
C THR A 165 37.67 21.51 -32.06
N GLU A 166 38.84 21.33 -31.47
CA GLU A 166 39.74 22.44 -31.11
C GLU A 166 40.08 23.30 -32.36
N GLY A 167 39.94 24.61 -32.23
CA GLY A 167 40.19 25.56 -33.31
C GLY A 167 38.99 25.87 -34.21
N THR A 168 37.81 25.32 -33.95
CA THR A 168 36.54 25.66 -34.63
C THR A 168 35.66 26.55 -33.78
N SER A 169 34.78 27.34 -34.44
CA SER A 169 33.78 28.14 -33.71
C SER A 169 32.88 27.22 -32.85
N ALA A 170 32.55 27.67 -31.64
CA ALA A 170 31.56 26.99 -30.83
C ALA A 170 30.22 26.85 -31.57
N PRO A 171 29.52 25.73 -31.45
CA PRO A 171 28.16 25.60 -31.97
C PRO A 171 27.25 26.68 -31.37
N THR A 172 26.21 27.06 -32.12
CA THR A 172 25.25 28.07 -31.68
C THR A 172 24.52 27.55 -30.43
N GLU A 173 24.40 28.39 -29.40
CA GLU A 173 23.56 28.05 -28.22
C GLU A 173 22.13 27.82 -28.66
N GLU A 174 21.54 26.73 -28.18
CA GLU A 174 20.15 26.42 -28.44
C GLU A 174 19.27 26.78 -27.27
N ALA A 175 18.05 27.20 -27.58
CA ALA A 175 17.05 27.48 -26.59
C ALA A 175 16.35 26.16 -26.16
N LEU A 176 16.56 25.74 -24.93
CA LEU A 176 15.78 24.67 -24.32
C LEU A 176 14.30 25.08 -24.25
N ALA A 177 13.43 24.40 -25.00
CA ALA A 177 12.00 24.61 -24.92
C ALA A 177 11.38 23.66 -23.89
N LEU A 178 10.76 24.22 -22.85
CA LEU A 178 10.09 23.46 -21.79
C LEU A 178 8.56 23.62 -21.90
N GLY A 179 7.85 22.49 -21.84
CA GLY A 179 6.42 22.42 -21.65
C GLY A 179 6.06 22.14 -20.19
N ILE A 180 4.83 22.41 -19.81
CA ILE A 180 4.31 22.12 -18.47
C ILE A 180 3.05 21.28 -18.59
N VAL A 181 3.03 20.11 -17.97
CA VAL A 181 1.81 19.31 -17.73
C VAL A 181 1.27 19.67 -16.35
N GLU A 182 0.04 20.20 -16.31
CA GLU A 182 -0.64 20.46 -15.07
C GLU A 182 -1.58 19.30 -14.74
N MET A 183 -1.33 18.64 -13.62
CA MET A 183 -2.14 17.54 -13.11
C MET A 183 -3.03 18.03 -11.98
N ILE A 184 -4.32 18.19 -12.28
CA ILE A 184 -5.34 18.65 -11.34
C ILE A 184 -6.00 17.41 -10.70
N PRO A 185 -5.98 17.29 -9.36
CA PRO A 185 -6.61 16.16 -8.68
C PRO A 185 -8.10 16.06 -8.95
N LYS A 186 -8.56 14.89 -9.34
CA LYS A 186 -9.97 14.55 -9.54
C LYS A 186 -10.39 13.52 -8.48
N ASN A 187 -11.66 13.61 -8.07
CA ASN A 187 -12.22 12.68 -7.11
C ASN A 187 -12.87 11.50 -7.84
N ILE A 188 -12.29 10.32 -7.70
CA ILE A 188 -12.88 9.07 -8.17
C ILE A 188 -13.72 8.51 -7.02
N LYS A 189 -15.03 8.28 -7.27
CA LYS A 189 -15.98 7.79 -6.28
C LYS A 189 -16.67 6.54 -6.78
N LYS A 190 -16.88 5.60 -5.86
CA LYS A 190 -17.76 4.44 -6.02
C LYS A 190 -18.61 4.33 -4.77
N TRP A 191 -19.88 4.00 -4.91
CA TRP A 191 -20.79 3.70 -3.80
C TRP A 191 -21.38 2.32 -3.96
N ILE A 192 -21.62 1.68 -2.82
CA ILE A 192 -22.25 0.36 -2.71
C ILE A 192 -23.43 0.51 -1.75
N HIS A 193 -24.56 -0.12 -2.07
CA HIS A 193 -25.69 -0.26 -1.17
C HIS A 193 -25.61 -1.65 -0.55
N ILE A 194 -25.76 -1.73 0.78
CA ILE A 194 -25.72 -2.96 1.53
C ILE A 194 -27.01 -3.06 2.32
N SER A 195 -27.70 -4.21 2.25
CA SER A 195 -28.89 -4.45 3.06
C SER A 195 -28.54 -4.78 4.50
N ASP A 196 -29.46 -4.53 5.42
CA ASP A 196 -29.32 -4.88 6.84
C ASP A 196 -29.04 -6.37 7.06
N GLU A 197 -29.55 -7.25 6.20
CA GLU A 197 -29.24 -8.68 6.24
C GLU A 197 -27.76 -8.97 5.96
N ALA A 198 -27.14 -8.26 5.00
CA ALA A 198 -25.73 -8.39 4.71
C ALA A 198 -24.85 -7.82 5.85
N ILE A 199 -25.35 -6.81 6.55
CA ILE A 199 -24.74 -6.25 7.76
C ILE A 199 -24.70 -7.28 8.88
N ALA A 200 -25.73 -8.12 9.00
CA ALA A 200 -25.80 -9.20 9.98
C ALA A 200 -24.71 -10.27 9.78
N MET A 201 -24.13 -10.40 8.60
CA MET A 201 -22.97 -11.27 8.37
C MET A 201 -21.71 -10.78 9.06
N GLY A 202 -21.55 -9.47 9.28
CA GLY A 202 -20.54 -8.79 10.10
C GLY A 202 -19.08 -9.22 9.89
N GLY A 203 -18.20 -8.58 10.65
CA GLY A 203 -16.81 -9.01 10.81
C GLY A 203 -15.92 -8.86 9.56
N GLU A 204 -14.83 -9.61 9.55
CA GLU A 204 -13.79 -9.56 8.51
C GLU A 204 -14.32 -9.77 7.09
N THR A 205 -15.30 -10.68 6.92
CA THR A 205 -15.85 -11.01 5.59
C THR A 205 -16.54 -9.80 4.96
N LEU A 206 -17.31 -9.05 5.73
CA LEU A 206 -17.99 -7.84 5.26
C LEU A 206 -16.98 -6.74 4.92
N VAL A 207 -16.01 -6.50 5.78
CA VAL A 207 -14.95 -5.51 5.55
C VAL A 207 -14.18 -5.84 4.27
N ARG A 208 -13.73 -7.08 4.12
CA ARG A 208 -13.01 -7.55 2.94
C ARG A 208 -13.83 -7.35 1.66
N TYR A 209 -15.10 -7.78 1.65
CA TYR A 209 -15.98 -7.62 0.50
C TYR A 209 -16.15 -6.16 0.08
N ILE A 210 -16.41 -5.26 1.03
CA ILE A 210 -16.60 -3.83 0.76
C ILE A 210 -15.34 -3.22 0.14
N TYR A 211 -14.19 -3.48 0.75
CA TYR A 211 -12.93 -2.91 0.29
C TYR A 211 -12.46 -3.52 -1.03
N ASP A 212 -12.61 -4.83 -1.24
CA ASP A 212 -12.29 -5.50 -2.49
C ASP A 212 -13.07 -4.90 -3.67
N GLU A 213 -14.39 -4.76 -3.50
CA GLU A 213 -15.24 -4.21 -4.57
C GLU A 213 -14.97 -2.73 -4.82
N LEU A 214 -14.85 -1.90 -3.77
CA LEU A 214 -14.55 -0.48 -3.91
C LEU A 214 -13.18 -0.26 -4.57
N THR A 215 -12.17 -0.97 -4.10
CA THR A 215 -10.80 -0.88 -4.60
C THR A 215 -10.72 -1.34 -6.05
N TYR A 216 -11.30 -2.49 -6.38
CA TYR A 216 -11.33 -3.01 -7.75
C TYR A 216 -11.92 -2.00 -8.74
N GLN A 217 -13.06 -1.40 -8.41
CA GLN A 217 -13.72 -0.45 -9.32
C GLN A 217 -12.96 0.87 -9.44
N ILE A 218 -12.35 1.36 -8.35
CA ILE A 218 -11.55 2.60 -8.37
C ILE A 218 -10.28 2.38 -9.19
N VAL A 219 -9.56 1.29 -8.97
CA VAL A 219 -8.34 0.91 -9.71
C VAL A 219 -8.65 0.74 -11.20
N LYS A 220 -9.71 0.01 -11.54
CA LYS A 220 -10.17 -0.19 -12.93
C LYS A 220 -10.51 1.15 -13.60
N LYS A 221 -11.17 2.06 -12.88
CA LYS A 221 -11.47 3.40 -13.42
C LYS A 221 -10.21 4.21 -13.65
N LEU A 222 -9.25 4.15 -12.72
CA LEU A 222 -7.99 4.87 -12.86
C LEU A 222 -7.15 4.31 -14.03
N ALA A 223 -7.06 2.99 -14.18
CA ALA A 223 -6.39 2.38 -15.33
C ALA A 223 -7.02 2.85 -16.67
N ALA A 224 -8.36 2.95 -16.71
CA ALA A 224 -9.04 3.49 -17.87
C ALA A 224 -8.73 4.98 -18.14
N LEU A 225 -8.56 5.79 -17.10
CA LEU A 225 -8.17 7.20 -17.23
C LEU A 225 -6.73 7.34 -17.73
N VAL A 226 -5.80 6.56 -17.21
CA VAL A 226 -4.40 6.49 -17.68
C VAL A 226 -4.33 6.12 -19.16
N VAL A 227 -5.10 5.11 -19.58
CA VAL A 227 -5.17 4.71 -21.00
C VAL A 227 -5.78 5.83 -21.86
N ALA A 228 -6.78 6.55 -21.34
CA ALA A 228 -7.40 7.67 -22.05
C ALA A 228 -6.43 8.85 -22.21
N ASP A 229 -5.56 9.13 -21.22
CA ASP A 229 -4.54 10.20 -21.32
C ASP A 229 -3.62 9.96 -22.52
N VAL A 230 -3.21 8.73 -22.77
CA VAL A 230 -2.38 8.37 -23.92
C VAL A 230 -3.19 8.40 -25.22
N ALA A 231 -4.38 7.79 -25.22
CA ALA A 231 -5.21 7.66 -26.43
C ALA A 231 -5.75 8.99 -26.96
N GLN A 232 -5.96 9.97 -26.06
CA GLN A 232 -6.48 11.31 -26.37
C GLN A 232 -5.37 12.39 -26.39
N ALA A 233 -4.11 11.99 -26.24
CA ALA A 233 -2.99 12.91 -26.27
C ALA A 233 -2.92 13.67 -27.61
N PRO A 234 -2.42 14.90 -27.62
CA PRO A 234 -2.20 15.67 -28.87
C PRO A 234 -1.29 14.88 -29.81
N THR A 235 -1.69 14.75 -31.07
CA THR A 235 -0.88 14.13 -32.15
C THR A 235 -0.14 15.13 -33.00
N THR A 236 -0.30 16.43 -32.72
CA THR A 236 0.41 17.54 -33.37
C THR A 236 1.07 18.40 -32.28
N ALA A 237 2.37 18.56 -32.36
CA ALA A 237 3.11 19.39 -31.42
C ALA A 237 2.72 20.87 -31.58
N THR A 238 2.66 21.57 -30.45
CA THR A 238 2.49 23.04 -30.39
C THR A 238 3.64 23.64 -29.59
N SER A 239 3.76 24.95 -29.58
CA SER A 239 4.78 25.66 -28.79
C SER A 239 4.72 25.42 -27.28
N SER A 240 3.64 24.81 -26.78
CA SER A 240 3.41 24.57 -25.34
C SER A 240 3.06 23.11 -25.01
N ALA A 241 2.86 22.25 -26.00
CA ALA A 241 2.49 20.83 -25.78
C ALA A 241 3.24 19.92 -26.75
N ALA A 242 3.89 18.91 -26.20
CA ALA A 242 4.46 17.81 -26.97
C ALA A 242 3.36 16.96 -27.58
N SER A 243 3.67 16.26 -28.67
CA SER A 243 2.75 15.35 -29.35
C SER A 243 3.17 13.89 -29.19
N VAL A 244 2.19 13.01 -29.21
CA VAL A 244 2.37 11.57 -29.36
C VAL A 244 2.39 11.22 -30.85
N ALA A 245 3.30 10.35 -31.26
CA ALA A 245 3.33 9.84 -32.64
C ALA A 245 2.00 9.10 -32.94
N LYS A 246 1.49 9.26 -34.16
CA LYS A 246 0.23 8.64 -34.61
C LYS A 246 0.43 7.92 -35.92
N ILE A 247 0.01 6.67 -35.94
CA ILE A 247 -0.09 5.84 -37.13
C ILE A 247 -1.57 5.60 -37.44
N THR A 248 -1.93 5.55 -38.71
CA THR A 248 -3.31 5.33 -39.13
C THR A 248 -3.34 4.11 -40.04
N GLU A 249 -3.49 2.93 -39.42
CA GLU A 249 -3.43 1.64 -40.09
C GLU A 249 -4.44 0.64 -39.52
N ALA A 250 -4.78 -0.37 -40.33
CA ALA A 250 -5.54 -1.51 -39.85
C ALA A 250 -4.69 -2.44 -38.97
N PRO A 251 -5.30 -3.26 -38.11
CA PRO A 251 -4.56 -4.21 -37.28
C PRO A 251 -3.69 -5.14 -38.13
N SER A 252 -2.39 -4.98 -38.03
CA SER A 252 -1.38 -5.78 -38.70
C SER A 252 -0.08 -5.80 -37.95
N VAL A 253 0.79 -6.78 -38.24
CA VAL A 253 2.14 -6.85 -37.66
C VAL A 253 2.95 -5.61 -38.02
N VAL A 254 2.76 -5.12 -39.26
CA VAL A 254 3.46 -3.94 -39.80
C VAL A 254 3.09 -2.69 -38.98
N ALA A 255 1.79 -2.48 -38.71
CA ALA A 255 1.30 -1.34 -37.93
C ALA A 255 1.96 -1.25 -36.55
N PHE A 256 2.19 -2.39 -35.87
CA PHE A 256 2.87 -2.36 -34.56
C PHE A 256 4.38 -2.25 -34.67
N ALA A 257 4.99 -2.79 -35.72
CA ALA A 257 6.42 -2.56 -35.98
C ALA A 257 6.69 -1.08 -36.28
N ASP A 258 5.82 -0.45 -37.05
CA ASP A 258 5.91 0.99 -37.35
C ASP A 258 5.61 1.85 -36.12
N ALA A 259 4.62 1.43 -35.29
CA ALA A 259 4.36 2.10 -34.02
C ALA A 259 5.58 2.02 -33.07
N PHE A 260 6.22 0.86 -33.00
CA PHE A 260 7.44 0.68 -32.22
C PHE A 260 8.61 1.53 -32.74
N ALA A 261 8.79 1.60 -34.06
CA ALA A 261 9.85 2.39 -34.68
C ALA A 261 9.70 3.90 -34.46
N ASN A 262 8.50 4.37 -34.13
CA ASN A 262 8.22 5.78 -33.82
C ASN A 262 8.40 6.14 -32.32
N LEU A 263 8.81 5.19 -31.47
CA LEU A 263 9.13 5.48 -30.08
C LEU A 263 10.51 6.11 -29.95
N SER A 264 10.66 6.97 -28.93
CA SER A 264 11.98 7.48 -28.56
C SER A 264 12.86 6.38 -27.98
N ASP A 265 14.18 6.49 -28.12
CA ASP A 265 15.18 5.56 -27.53
C ASP A 265 15.08 5.44 -25.99
N GLU A 266 14.40 6.38 -25.35
CA GLU A 266 14.15 6.38 -23.91
C GLU A 266 13.04 5.43 -23.47
N ALA A 267 12.24 4.90 -24.38
CA ALA A 267 11.20 3.91 -24.10
C ALA A 267 11.85 2.54 -23.83
N ARG A 268 12.15 2.26 -22.55
CA ARG A 268 12.92 1.06 -22.15
C ARG A 268 12.10 -0.20 -22.11
N ASN A 269 10.83 -0.10 -21.72
CA ASN A 269 9.93 -1.24 -21.54
C ASN A 269 8.60 -1.01 -22.27
N PRO A 270 8.62 -0.93 -23.62
CA PRO A 270 7.41 -0.67 -24.37
C PRO A 270 6.43 -1.85 -24.26
N VAL A 271 5.16 -1.51 -24.09
CA VAL A 271 4.04 -2.45 -24.05
C VAL A 271 3.02 -2.05 -25.10
N ILE A 272 2.24 -3.00 -25.55
CA ILE A 272 1.11 -2.77 -26.43
C ILE A 272 -0.15 -2.78 -25.59
N VAL A 273 -0.96 -1.73 -25.67
CA VAL A 273 -2.26 -1.68 -25.00
C VAL A 273 -3.37 -1.67 -26.01
N MET A 274 -4.30 -2.61 -25.92
CA MET A 274 -5.43 -2.74 -26.82
C MET A 274 -6.65 -3.41 -26.16
N ASN A 275 -7.78 -3.40 -26.88
CA ASN A 275 -8.96 -4.16 -26.48
C ASN A 275 -8.80 -5.66 -26.83
N LYS A 276 -9.35 -6.56 -26.01
CA LYS A 276 -9.32 -8.02 -26.26
C LYS A 276 -9.92 -8.42 -27.62
N LEU A 277 -10.97 -7.73 -28.06
CA LEU A 277 -11.57 -7.98 -29.38
C LEU A 277 -10.64 -7.57 -30.54
N THR A 278 -9.88 -6.47 -30.37
CA THR A 278 -8.85 -6.07 -31.34
C THR A 278 -7.76 -7.13 -31.42
N TYR A 279 -7.32 -7.66 -30.29
CA TYR A 279 -6.33 -8.75 -30.24
C TYR A 279 -6.85 -10.00 -30.98
N ALA A 280 -8.10 -10.37 -30.78
CA ALA A 280 -8.70 -11.50 -31.51
C ALA A 280 -8.69 -11.29 -33.04
N ASN A 281 -8.91 -10.07 -33.51
CA ASN A 281 -8.79 -9.71 -34.92
C ASN A 281 -7.37 -9.89 -35.46
N PHE A 282 -6.35 -9.56 -34.67
CA PHE A 282 -4.96 -9.84 -35.03
C PHE A 282 -4.68 -11.33 -35.19
N VAL A 283 -5.11 -12.13 -34.21
CA VAL A 283 -4.92 -13.59 -34.22
C VAL A 283 -5.65 -14.21 -35.42
N ALA A 284 -6.86 -13.74 -35.74
CA ALA A 284 -7.60 -14.20 -36.89
C ALA A 284 -6.91 -13.84 -38.24
N ALA A 285 -6.39 -12.61 -38.35
CA ALA A 285 -5.64 -12.17 -39.53
C ALA A 285 -4.33 -12.96 -39.69
N GLN A 286 -3.64 -13.27 -38.61
CA GLN A 286 -2.45 -14.12 -38.60
C GLN A 286 -2.79 -15.56 -39.07
N ALA A 287 -3.84 -16.16 -38.54
CA ALA A 287 -4.27 -17.51 -38.91
C ALA A 287 -4.64 -17.59 -40.39
N ALA A 288 -5.30 -16.57 -40.93
CA ALA A 288 -5.66 -16.50 -42.37
C ALA A 288 -4.42 -16.34 -43.26
N GLY A 289 -3.34 -15.72 -42.79
CA GLY A 289 -2.10 -15.50 -43.53
C GLY A 289 -1.10 -16.68 -43.49
N ASN A 290 -1.40 -17.78 -42.83
CA ASN A 290 -0.49 -18.92 -42.61
C ASN A 290 0.86 -18.56 -41.93
N PHE A 291 0.90 -17.57 -41.11
CA PHE A 291 2.10 -17.19 -40.37
C PHE A 291 2.27 -18.02 -39.11
N SER A 292 3.34 -18.84 -39.02
CA SER A 292 3.77 -19.56 -37.81
C SER A 292 4.39 -18.64 -36.77
N PHE A 293 4.42 -17.35 -36.99
CA PHE A 293 5.20 -16.37 -36.25
C PHE A 293 4.26 -15.57 -35.34
N ASP A 294 4.64 -15.46 -34.06
CA ASP A 294 3.95 -14.59 -33.10
C ASP A 294 4.29 -13.12 -33.41
N PRO A 295 3.33 -12.30 -33.85
CA PRO A 295 3.55 -10.91 -34.21
C PRO A 295 4.00 -10.04 -33.02
N PHE A 296 3.70 -10.48 -31.78
CA PHE A 296 4.00 -9.74 -30.57
C PHE A 296 5.25 -10.27 -29.83
N ARG A 297 6.04 -11.13 -30.50
CA ARG A 297 7.23 -11.74 -29.89
C ARG A 297 8.19 -10.69 -29.34
N GLY A 298 8.38 -10.73 -28.03
CA GLY A 298 9.27 -9.82 -27.29
C GLY A 298 8.58 -8.55 -26.75
N MET A 299 7.28 -8.35 -27.00
CA MET A 299 6.50 -7.25 -26.42
C MET A 299 5.36 -7.77 -25.53
N THR A 300 5.14 -7.13 -24.41
CA THR A 300 4.03 -7.45 -23.53
C THR A 300 2.74 -6.79 -24.05
N VAL A 301 1.67 -7.58 -24.21
CA VAL A 301 0.36 -7.07 -24.61
C VAL A 301 -0.52 -6.94 -23.38
N LEU A 302 -1.02 -5.74 -23.11
CA LEU A 302 -1.92 -5.42 -22.02
C LEU A 302 -3.33 -5.14 -22.54
N PHE A 303 -4.33 -5.58 -21.82
CA PHE A 303 -5.71 -5.45 -22.26
C PHE A 303 -6.46 -4.40 -21.43
N ASN A 304 -7.09 -3.45 -22.12
CA ASN A 304 -7.98 -2.50 -21.50
C ASN A 304 -9.21 -2.22 -22.38
N ASN A 305 -10.41 -2.45 -21.81
CA ASN A 305 -11.67 -2.27 -22.53
C ASN A 305 -12.10 -0.79 -22.67
N SER A 306 -11.34 0.17 -22.12
CA SER A 306 -11.60 1.60 -22.36
C SER A 306 -11.23 2.03 -23.79
N LEU A 307 -10.33 1.28 -24.46
CA LEU A 307 -10.10 1.45 -25.89
C LEU A 307 -11.21 0.77 -26.69
N PRO A 308 -11.70 1.40 -27.76
CA PRO A 308 -12.69 0.77 -28.64
C PRO A 308 -12.07 -0.44 -29.34
N ALA A 309 -12.88 -1.47 -29.59
CA ALA A 309 -12.45 -2.53 -30.47
C ALA A 309 -12.34 -2.01 -31.92
N TYR A 310 -11.40 -2.53 -32.70
CA TYR A 310 -11.16 -2.03 -34.05
C TYR A 310 -12.44 -2.02 -34.92
N ASP A 311 -13.25 -3.07 -34.85
CA ASP A 311 -14.46 -3.17 -35.64
C ASP A 311 -15.49 -2.09 -35.31
N SER A 312 -15.64 -1.78 -34.03
CA SER A 312 -16.56 -0.76 -33.50
C SER A 312 -15.99 0.66 -33.45
N ALA A 313 -14.68 0.82 -33.67
CA ALA A 313 -14.03 2.10 -33.69
C ALA A 313 -14.48 2.97 -34.87
N SER A 314 -14.69 4.26 -34.62
CA SER A 314 -14.92 5.25 -35.68
C SER A 314 -13.63 5.49 -36.48
N ALA A 315 -13.75 6.05 -37.66
CA ALA A 315 -12.60 6.49 -38.45
C ALA A 315 -11.72 7.46 -37.64
N ASN A 316 -10.41 7.31 -37.71
CA ASN A 316 -9.40 8.05 -36.95
C ASN A 316 -9.42 7.84 -35.43
N ALA A 317 -10.32 7.01 -34.89
CA ALA A 317 -10.31 6.68 -33.47
C ALA A 317 -9.10 5.79 -33.14
N VAL A 318 -8.44 6.07 -32.01
CA VAL A 318 -7.35 5.27 -31.49
C VAL A 318 -7.92 3.96 -30.91
N TYR A 319 -7.48 2.82 -31.44
CA TYR A 319 -7.90 1.49 -31.00
C TYR A 319 -6.79 0.72 -30.25
N ALA A 320 -5.55 1.17 -30.38
CA ALA A 320 -4.40 0.63 -29.67
C ALA A 320 -3.30 1.69 -29.55
N PHE A 321 -2.36 1.47 -28.66
CA PHE A 321 -1.12 2.22 -28.62
C PHE A 321 0.05 1.34 -28.18
N VAL A 322 1.26 1.76 -28.54
CA VAL A 322 2.53 1.18 -28.11
C VAL A 322 3.27 2.23 -27.30
N GLY A 323 3.84 1.86 -26.17
CA GLY A 323 4.66 2.82 -25.40
C GLY A 323 5.09 2.30 -24.05
N ASP A 324 5.96 3.09 -23.42
CA ASP A 324 6.44 2.84 -22.06
C ASP A 324 5.58 3.59 -21.04
N LEU A 325 4.77 2.85 -20.28
CA LEU A 325 3.85 3.41 -19.29
C LEU A 325 4.54 4.21 -18.18
N SER A 326 5.86 4.09 -17.99
CA SER A 326 6.62 4.96 -17.10
C SER A 326 6.60 6.44 -17.51
N GLY A 327 6.20 6.74 -18.75
CA GLY A 327 5.97 8.09 -19.26
C GLY A 327 4.67 8.74 -18.80
N VAL A 328 3.75 7.98 -18.17
CA VAL A 328 2.54 8.49 -17.51
C VAL A 328 2.81 8.62 -16.02
N GLN A 329 2.35 9.72 -15.43
CA GLN A 329 2.46 9.96 -13.99
C GLN A 329 1.10 9.99 -13.34
N VAL A 330 0.99 9.31 -12.20
CA VAL A 330 -0.17 9.33 -11.31
C VAL A 330 0.26 9.91 -9.97
N ASN A 331 -0.46 10.90 -9.48
CA ASN A 331 -0.18 11.57 -8.21
C ASN A 331 -1.36 11.40 -7.25
N TYR A 332 -1.07 11.03 -6.00
CA TYR A 332 -2.02 10.86 -4.91
C TYR A 332 -1.83 11.96 -3.86
N PRO A 333 -2.56 13.09 -3.94
CA PRO A 333 -2.34 14.23 -3.03
C PRO A 333 -2.63 13.96 -1.57
N GLU A 334 -3.54 13.04 -1.28
CA GLU A 334 -3.96 12.63 0.08
C GLU A 334 -3.39 11.26 0.49
N GLY A 335 -2.48 10.69 -0.31
CA GLY A 335 -2.01 9.31 -0.20
C GLY A 335 -2.78 8.37 -1.11
N ASP A 336 -2.30 7.15 -1.23
CA ASP A 336 -2.87 6.09 -2.08
C ASP A 336 -4.07 5.37 -1.43
N GLY A 337 -4.42 5.71 -0.19
CA GLY A 337 -5.56 5.15 0.53
C GLY A 337 -6.93 5.57 -0.05
N ILE A 338 -7.92 4.70 0.13
CA ILE A 338 -9.31 4.96 -0.20
C ILE A 338 -10.03 5.43 1.05
N VAL A 339 -10.65 6.61 0.99
CA VAL A 339 -11.47 7.15 2.08
C VAL A 339 -12.89 6.65 1.94
N ILE A 340 -13.41 5.99 2.97
CA ILE A 340 -14.78 5.47 3.02
C ILE A 340 -15.65 6.40 3.85
N LYS A 341 -16.87 6.66 3.38
CA LYS A 341 -17.94 7.37 4.09
C LYS A 341 -19.20 6.53 4.07
N TYR A 342 -19.94 6.60 5.18
CA TYR A 342 -21.22 5.93 5.39
C TYR A 342 -22.35 6.94 5.30
N ASP A 343 -23.49 6.50 4.79
CA ASP A 343 -24.75 7.24 4.76
C ASP A 343 -25.87 6.24 5.00
N ASP A 344 -26.35 6.22 6.21
CA ASP A 344 -27.47 5.39 6.70
C ASP A 344 -28.82 6.14 6.66
N VAL A 345 -28.78 7.45 6.38
CA VAL A 345 -29.95 8.33 6.44
C VAL A 345 -30.65 8.44 5.09
N THR A 346 -29.89 8.53 4.00
CA THR A 346 -30.44 8.86 2.67
C THR A 346 -31.37 7.79 2.11
N GLU A 347 -31.16 6.51 2.47
CA GLU A 347 -31.92 5.34 1.97
C GLU A 347 -32.50 4.48 3.10
N ALA A 348 -32.69 5.07 4.28
CA ALA A 348 -33.28 4.39 5.45
C ALA A 348 -34.69 3.82 5.17
N GLU A 349 -35.46 4.40 4.26
CA GLU A 349 -36.79 3.87 3.87
C GLU A 349 -36.69 2.52 3.11
N ALA A 350 -35.53 2.18 2.57
CA ALA A 350 -35.29 0.96 1.80
C ALA A 350 -34.52 -0.09 2.60
N ASP A 351 -34.25 0.12 3.87
CA ASP A 351 -33.39 -0.72 4.74
C ASP A 351 -31.98 -0.95 4.11
N LEU A 352 -31.41 0.13 3.50
CA LEU A 352 -30.13 0.09 2.82
C LEU A 352 -29.17 1.11 3.43
N VAL A 353 -27.95 0.65 3.70
CA VAL A 353 -26.82 1.52 4.05
C VAL A 353 -25.98 1.78 2.80
N LYS A 354 -25.69 3.05 2.54
CA LYS A 354 -24.87 3.48 1.40
C LYS A 354 -23.45 3.72 1.83
N ILE A 355 -22.51 2.96 1.27
CA ILE A 355 -21.08 3.08 1.53
C ILE A 355 -20.42 3.72 0.31
N VAL A 356 -19.69 4.83 0.53
CA VAL A 356 -19.04 5.61 -0.52
C VAL A 356 -17.53 5.54 -0.35
N GLY A 357 -16.86 4.83 -1.26
CA GLY A 357 -15.41 4.90 -1.41
C GLY A 357 -15.00 6.07 -2.31
N ARG A 358 -13.99 6.82 -1.92
CA ARG A 358 -13.43 7.92 -2.72
C ARG A 358 -11.91 7.93 -2.66
N GLN A 359 -11.31 8.37 -3.77
CA GLN A 359 -9.88 8.60 -3.87
C GLN A 359 -9.61 9.85 -4.69
N TYR A 360 -8.72 10.71 -4.21
CA TYR A 360 -8.23 11.86 -4.97
C TYR A 360 -7.00 11.46 -5.77
N VAL A 361 -7.06 11.59 -7.09
CA VAL A 361 -5.99 11.21 -8.00
C VAL A 361 -5.82 12.27 -9.06
N ALA A 362 -4.57 12.66 -9.33
CA ALA A 362 -4.20 13.44 -10.50
C ALA A 362 -3.39 12.54 -11.44
N HIS A 363 -3.65 12.60 -12.72
CA HIS A 363 -2.97 11.80 -13.73
C HIS A 363 -2.64 12.64 -14.95
N GLY A 364 -1.61 12.26 -15.68
CA GLY A 364 -1.23 12.95 -16.90
C GLY A 364 -0.06 12.30 -17.63
N LEU A 365 -0.01 12.53 -18.92
CA LEU A 365 1.07 12.07 -19.79
C LEU A 365 2.23 13.10 -19.72
N VAL A 366 3.38 12.65 -19.22
CA VAL A 366 4.57 13.50 -19.03
C VAL A 366 5.57 13.35 -20.17
N ALA A 367 5.78 12.13 -20.66
CA ALA A 367 6.78 11.85 -21.70
C ALA A 367 6.08 11.36 -22.99
N CYS A 368 5.62 12.30 -23.81
CA CYS A 368 4.88 12.00 -25.04
C CYS A 368 5.69 11.19 -26.07
N GLY A 369 6.99 11.43 -26.21
CA GLY A 369 7.85 10.70 -27.15
C GLY A 369 8.03 9.21 -26.87
N ARG A 370 7.60 8.73 -25.70
CA ARG A 370 7.59 7.30 -25.34
C ARG A 370 6.37 6.55 -25.82
N PHE A 371 5.47 7.21 -26.57
CA PHE A 371 4.21 6.63 -27.00
C PHE A 371 3.95 6.84 -28.47
N CYS A 372 3.34 5.84 -29.09
CA CYS A 372 2.78 5.93 -30.45
C CYS A 372 1.36 5.35 -30.44
N VAL A 373 0.40 6.13 -30.87
CA VAL A 373 -1.01 5.71 -30.97
C VAL A 373 -1.32 5.19 -32.36
N VAL A 374 -2.13 4.10 -32.41
CA VAL A 374 -2.58 3.48 -33.65
C VAL A 374 -4.07 3.73 -33.83
N ALA A 375 -4.43 4.41 -34.90
CA ALA A 375 -5.79 4.81 -35.21
C ALA A 375 -6.35 4.05 -36.40
N LYS A 376 -7.67 3.89 -36.42
CA LYS A 376 -8.39 3.28 -37.54
C LYS A 376 -8.32 4.16 -38.78
N PRO A 377 -7.94 3.64 -39.94
CA PRO A 377 -7.98 4.42 -41.20
C PRO A 377 -9.40 4.88 -41.52
N SER A 378 -9.51 6.08 -42.12
CA SER A 378 -10.74 6.48 -42.75
C SER A 378 -10.97 5.54 -43.96
N SER A 379 -12.10 4.82 -43.98
CA SER A 379 -12.48 4.10 -45.16
C SER A 379 -12.54 5.09 -46.31
N THR A 380 -11.52 5.07 -47.20
CA THR A 380 -11.65 5.71 -48.48
C THR A 380 -12.60 4.82 -49.26
N THR A 381 -13.83 5.29 -49.45
CA THR A 381 -14.84 4.73 -50.38
C THR A 381 -14.32 4.86 -51.79
#